data_1fa48255d4b9622e8948f47e33b11293
#
_entry.id   1fa48255d4b9622e8948f47e33b11293
#
_cell.length_a   1.000
_cell.length_b   1.000
_cell.length_c   1.000
_cell.angle_alpha   90.00
_cell.angle_beta   90.00
_cell.angle_gamma   90.00
#
_symmetry.space_group_name_H-M   'P 1'
#
loop_
_entity.id
_entity.type
_entity.pdbx_description
1 polymer ?
#
loop_
_entity_poly.entity_id
_entity_poly.type
_entity_poly.pdbx_seq_one_letter_code
_entity_poly.pdbx_strand_id
1 'polypeptide(L)'
;TRLGIGSGDTVLEAGLGSGGLSLHLAKVLSNSGHLVTAEPRNEHAEVGLINLERASKCFAEFPKHTHLEGMVEEVVPDLEFDAIILDMPVHSPAIIACAPKLAFGGRIACYAPTTSQLEKCWKSCEEAGLVVEWAGELMERQWGTTSKGGMRPVNGPFGHTAFLLFAQKR
;
A
#
# COMPACT_ATOMS: atom_id res chain seq x y z
N THR A 1 -13.34 -0.01 -1.00
CA THR A 1 -11.98 -0.18 -1.58
C THR A 1 -11.65 -1.67 -1.75
N ARG A 2 -10.68 -2.02 -2.62
CA ARG A 2 -10.29 -3.43 -2.85
C ARG A 2 -9.67 -4.08 -1.61
N LEU A 3 -8.98 -3.34 -0.78
CA LEU A 3 -8.39 -3.88 0.47
C LEU A 3 -9.41 -4.05 1.59
N GLY A 4 -10.55 -3.39 1.52
CA GLY A 4 -11.58 -3.49 2.55
C GLY A 4 -11.25 -2.74 3.85
N ILE A 5 -10.17 -1.94 3.88
CA ILE A 5 -9.71 -1.22 5.08
C ILE A 5 -10.78 -0.27 5.59
N GLY A 6 -11.02 -0.30 6.89
CA GLY A 6 -11.95 0.53 7.62
C GLY A 6 -11.40 1.07 8.95
N SER A 7 -12.26 1.76 9.68
CA SER A 7 -11.93 2.27 11.02
C SER A 7 -11.73 1.10 11.99
N GLY A 8 -10.66 1.14 12.78
CA GLY A 8 -10.32 0.12 13.75
C GLY A 8 -9.40 -0.98 13.25
N ASP A 9 -9.16 -1.06 11.94
CA ASP A 9 -8.28 -2.09 11.37
C ASP A 9 -6.81 -1.89 11.76
N THR A 10 -6.06 -2.98 11.72
CA THR A 10 -4.60 -3.01 11.87
C THR A 10 -3.96 -3.20 10.50
N VAL A 11 -3.18 -2.23 10.06
CA VAL A 11 -2.59 -2.20 8.72
C VAL A 11 -1.08 -2.07 8.78
N LEU A 12 -0.39 -2.90 7.98
CA LEU A 12 1.06 -2.79 7.73
C LEU A 12 1.30 -2.14 6.36
N GLU A 13 2.15 -1.12 6.33
CA GLU A 13 2.69 -0.50 5.12
C GLU A 13 4.21 -0.68 5.10
N ALA A 14 4.73 -1.35 4.10
CA ALA A 14 6.17 -1.45 3.84
C ALA A 14 6.55 -0.57 2.65
N GLY A 15 7.53 0.31 2.89
CA GLY A 15 7.89 1.39 1.98
C GLY A 15 7.20 2.70 2.37
N LEU A 16 7.47 3.20 3.58
CA LEU A 16 6.91 4.46 4.11
C LEU A 16 7.16 5.65 3.17
N GLY A 17 8.37 5.74 2.60
CA GLY A 17 8.74 6.85 1.74
C GLY A 17 8.46 8.21 2.37
N SER A 18 7.75 9.09 1.67
CA SER A 18 7.34 10.39 2.20
C SER A 18 6.09 10.34 3.11
N GLY A 19 5.49 9.17 3.31
CA GLY A 19 4.26 8.99 4.09
C GLY A 19 2.97 9.33 3.34
N GLY A 20 3.03 9.47 2.01
CA GLY A 20 1.85 9.84 1.22
C GLY A 20 0.69 8.86 1.38
N LEU A 21 0.93 7.57 1.22
CA LEU A 21 -0.07 6.53 1.43
C LEU A 21 -0.45 6.42 2.91
N SER A 22 0.53 6.47 3.82
CA SER A 22 0.31 6.45 5.26
C SER A 22 -0.69 7.49 5.75
N LEU A 23 -0.66 8.71 5.18
CA LEU A 23 -1.63 9.77 5.52
C LEU A 23 -3.06 9.39 5.14
N HIS A 24 -3.25 8.74 3.99
CA HIS A 24 -4.57 8.23 3.58
C HIS A 24 -5.02 7.06 4.46
N LEU A 25 -4.11 6.15 4.80
CA LEU A 25 -4.38 5.04 5.72
C LEU A 25 -4.77 5.56 7.10
N ALA A 26 -3.99 6.49 7.66
CA ALA A 26 -4.28 7.09 8.97
C ALA A 26 -5.68 7.71 9.02
N LYS A 27 -6.11 8.39 7.95
CA LYS A 27 -7.45 8.98 7.87
C LYS A 27 -8.56 7.92 7.84
N VAL A 28 -8.34 6.78 7.21
CA VAL A 28 -9.34 5.68 7.12
C VAL A 28 -9.41 4.89 8.41
N LEU A 29 -8.25 4.64 9.04
CA LEU A 29 -8.13 3.85 10.26
C LEU A 29 -8.74 4.53 11.48
N SER A 30 -8.78 5.87 11.48
CA SER A 30 -9.30 6.65 12.61
C SER A 30 -8.53 6.39 13.92
N ASN A 31 -9.07 6.84 15.06
CA ASN A 31 -8.42 6.72 16.37
C ASN A 31 -8.44 5.29 16.96
N SER A 32 -9.28 4.42 16.44
CA SER A 32 -9.41 3.03 16.87
C SER A 32 -8.47 2.07 16.13
N GLY A 33 -7.88 2.51 15.01
CA GLY A 33 -7.01 1.68 14.18
C GLY A 33 -5.55 1.69 14.60
N HIS A 34 -4.76 0.82 13.97
CA HIS A 34 -3.32 0.74 14.17
C HIS A 34 -2.59 0.71 12.82
N LEU A 35 -1.80 1.74 12.56
CA LEU A 35 -0.92 1.81 11.40
C LEU A 35 0.49 1.39 11.82
N VAL A 36 0.99 0.33 11.21
CA VAL A 36 2.39 -0.10 11.35
C VAL A 36 3.11 0.22 10.04
N THR A 37 4.23 0.91 10.09
CA THR A 37 5.04 1.25 8.91
C THR A 37 6.43 0.64 9.01
N ALA A 38 7.00 0.19 7.89
CA ALA A 38 8.36 -0.30 7.81
C ALA A 38 9.13 0.44 6.68
N GLU A 39 10.35 0.89 6.98
CA GLU A 39 11.25 1.51 6.00
C GLU A 39 12.70 1.27 6.42
N PRO A 40 13.52 0.62 5.56
CA PRO A 40 14.92 0.36 5.87
C PRO A 40 15.83 1.57 5.68
N ARG A 41 15.39 2.61 4.95
CA ARG A 41 16.21 3.79 4.63
C ARG A 41 15.87 4.92 5.58
N ASN A 42 16.77 5.24 6.49
CA ASN A 42 16.56 6.25 7.53
C ASN A 42 16.15 7.62 6.96
N GLU A 43 16.79 8.05 5.86
CA GLU A 43 16.46 9.33 5.22
C GLU A 43 15.01 9.42 4.72
N HIS A 44 14.47 8.31 4.20
CA HIS A 44 13.08 8.22 3.77
C HIS A 44 12.14 8.12 4.97
N ALA A 45 12.51 7.31 5.97
CA ALA A 45 11.74 7.15 7.20
C ALA A 45 11.57 8.50 7.92
N GLU A 46 12.64 9.28 8.05
CA GLU A 46 12.60 10.60 8.71
C GLU A 46 11.57 11.54 8.07
N VAL A 47 11.55 11.65 6.73
CA VAL A 47 10.58 12.48 6.01
C VAL A 47 9.15 12.00 6.25
N GLY A 48 8.91 10.71 6.13
CA GLY A 48 7.58 10.12 6.33
C GLY A 48 7.08 10.32 7.76
N LEU A 49 7.94 10.09 8.76
CA LEU A 49 7.61 10.25 10.18
C LEU A 49 7.28 11.71 10.54
N ILE A 50 8.04 12.68 10.02
CA ILE A 50 7.74 14.12 10.20
C ILE A 50 6.36 14.45 9.61
N ASN A 51 6.02 13.93 8.43
CA ASN A 51 4.73 14.17 7.82
C ASN A 51 3.58 13.53 8.62
N LEU A 52 3.77 12.31 9.12
CA LEU A 52 2.79 11.65 9.99
C LEU A 52 2.60 12.38 11.32
N GLU A 53 3.69 12.87 11.93
CA GLU A 53 3.62 13.66 13.15
C GLU A 53 2.84 14.97 12.94
N ARG A 54 3.07 15.65 11.82
CA ARG A 54 2.29 16.85 11.46
C ARG A 54 0.82 16.52 11.28
N ALA A 55 0.51 15.44 10.58
CA ALA A 55 -0.86 15.00 10.34
C ALA A 55 -1.58 14.64 11.65
N SER A 56 -0.91 13.99 12.60
CA SER A 56 -1.49 13.64 13.90
C SER A 56 -1.93 14.85 14.71
N LYS A 57 -1.32 16.02 14.47
CA LYS A 57 -1.70 17.29 15.09
C LYS A 57 -2.86 18.02 14.36
N CYS A 58 -3.11 17.63 13.11
CA CYS A 58 -4.11 18.29 12.24
C CYS A 58 -5.38 17.46 12.07
N PHE A 59 -5.31 16.14 12.12
CA PHE A 59 -6.47 15.27 11.99
C PHE A 59 -7.24 15.23 13.31
N ALA A 60 -8.56 15.27 13.23
CA ALA A 60 -9.42 15.13 14.41
C ALA A 60 -9.26 13.76 15.09
N GLU A 61 -8.98 12.75 14.28
CA GLU A 61 -8.74 11.37 14.71
C GLU A 61 -7.50 10.84 14.01
N PHE A 62 -6.63 10.15 14.75
CA PHE A 62 -5.40 9.58 14.24
C PHE A 62 -5.17 8.20 14.87
N PRO A 63 -4.80 7.17 14.10
CA PRO A 63 -4.59 5.83 14.62
C PRO A 63 -3.35 5.75 15.52
N LYS A 64 -3.28 4.69 16.31
CA LYS A 64 -1.99 4.30 16.88
C LYS A 64 -1.00 4.09 15.72
N HIS A 65 0.19 4.67 15.83
CA HIS A 65 1.25 4.49 14.84
C HIS A 65 2.47 3.84 15.47
N THR A 66 3.02 2.84 14.76
CA THR A 66 4.27 2.17 15.12
C THR A 66 5.17 2.16 13.89
N HIS A 67 6.41 2.62 14.02
CA HIS A 67 7.39 2.54 12.95
C HIS A 67 8.44 1.47 13.25
N LEU A 68 8.83 0.72 12.22
CA LEU A 68 9.83 -0.34 12.25
C LEU A 68 10.99 0.06 11.33
N GLU A 69 12.19 0.16 11.88
CA GLU A 69 13.41 0.40 11.11
C GLU A 69 13.95 -0.92 10.59
N GLY A 70 13.97 -1.10 9.26
CA GLY A 70 14.51 -2.30 8.62
C GLY A 70 13.66 -2.82 7.47
N MET A 71 14.15 -3.89 6.86
CA MET A 71 13.41 -4.63 5.84
C MET A 71 12.21 -5.32 6.49
N VAL A 72 11.03 -5.19 5.89
CA VAL A 72 9.79 -5.70 6.51
C VAL A 72 9.84 -7.18 6.79
N GLU A 73 10.49 -7.98 5.92
CA GLU A 73 10.68 -9.43 6.13
C GLU A 73 11.49 -9.79 7.36
N GLU A 74 12.29 -8.86 7.88
CA GLU A 74 13.14 -9.06 9.07
C GLU A 74 12.48 -8.50 10.34
N VAL A 75 11.67 -7.45 10.19
CA VAL A 75 11.15 -6.69 11.33
C VAL A 75 9.65 -6.84 11.56
N VAL A 76 8.93 -7.55 10.66
CA VAL A 76 7.48 -7.73 10.80
C VAL A 76 7.15 -8.35 12.17
N PRO A 77 6.31 -7.69 12.99
CA PRO A 77 6.03 -8.15 14.34
C PRO A 77 5.07 -9.35 14.33
N ASP A 78 5.03 -10.03 15.47
CA ASP A 78 4.00 -11.05 15.72
C ASP A 78 2.67 -10.40 16.09
N LEU A 79 2.04 -9.82 15.06
CA LEU A 79 0.78 -9.11 15.14
C LEU A 79 -0.07 -9.53 13.95
N GLU A 80 -1.38 -9.66 14.15
CA GLU A 80 -2.32 -9.95 13.07
C GLU A 80 -2.72 -8.66 12.36
N PHE A 81 -2.73 -8.69 11.01
CA PHE A 81 -3.07 -7.54 10.16
C PHE A 81 -4.31 -7.82 9.32
N ASP A 82 -5.22 -6.85 9.27
CA ASP A 82 -6.39 -6.87 8.38
C ASP A 82 -5.97 -6.59 6.93
N ALA A 83 -4.95 -5.75 6.74
CA ALA A 83 -4.37 -5.50 5.44
C ALA A 83 -2.86 -5.23 5.51
N ILE A 84 -2.17 -5.61 4.43
CA ILE A 84 -0.73 -5.37 4.25
C ILE A 84 -0.52 -4.72 2.89
N ILE A 85 0.31 -3.67 2.83
CA ILE A 85 0.62 -2.97 1.59
C ILE A 85 2.14 -2.95 1.42
N LEU A 86 2.60 -3.43 0.25
CA LEU A 86 4.00 -3.53 -0.10
C LEU A 86 4.29 -2.59 -1.28
N ASP A 87 4.89 -1.44 -0.97
CA ASP A 87 5.42 -0.47 -1.95
C ASP A 87 6.95 -0.45 -1.85
N MET A 88 7.56 -1.47 -2.41
CA MET A 88 8.98 -1.75 -2.29
C MET A 88 9.55 -2.44 -3.53
N PRO A 89 10.88 -2.37 -3.76
CA PRO A 89 11.48 -2.93 -4.99
C PRO A 89 11.43 -4.46 -5.09
N VAL A 90 11.53 -5.17 -3.96
CA VAL A 90 11.62 -6.64 -3.90
C VAL A 90 10.52 -7.19 -3.01
N HIS A 91 9.49 -7.77 -3.61
CA HIS A 91 8.27 -8.18 -2.88
C HIS A 91 8.32 -9.62 -2.33
N SER A 92 9.00 -10.55 -3.02
CA SER A 92 8.88 -11.97 -2.71
C SER A 92 9.22 -12.33 -1.26
N PRO A 93 10.36 -11.91 -0.67
CA PRO A 93 10.65 -12.20 0.74
C PRO A 93 9.61 -11.58 1.68
N ALA A 94 9.19 -10.34 1.39
CA ALA A 94 8.18 -9.64 2.19
C ALA A 94 6.83 -10.35 2.15
N ILE A 95 6.37 -10.83 0.99
CA ILE A 95 5.12 -11.59 0.86
C ILE A 95 5.18 -12.86 1.73
N ILE A 96 6.25 -13.64 1.63
CA ILE A 96 6.41 -14.89 2.38
C ILE A 96 6.44 -14.64 3.90
N ALA A 97 7.13 -13.59 4.34
CA ALA A 97 7.21 -13.24 5.76
C ALA A 97 5.90 -12.67 6.32
N CYS A 98 5.19 -11.88 5.51
CA CYS A 98 4.00 -11.16 5.94
C CYS A 98 2.69 -11.95 5.79
N ALA A 99 2.58 -12.86 4.81
CA ALA A 99 1.36 -13.64 4.57
C ALA A 99 0.85 -14.42 5.79
N PRO A 100 1.71 -15.06 6.61
CA PRO A 100 1.26 -15.71 7.85
C PRO A 100 0.61 -14.75 8.85
N LYS A 101 0.99 -13.47 8.82
CA LYS A 101 0.50 -12.42 9.73
C LYS A 101 -0.80 -11.77 9.28
N LEU A 102 -1.33 -12.10 8.09
CA LEU A 102 -2.66 -11.67 7.68
C LEU A 102 -3.74 -12.38 8.52
N ALA A 103 -4.75 -11.64 8.92
CA ALA A 103 -6.00 -12.18 9.42
C ALA A 103 -6.68 -13.07 8.37
N PHE A 104 -7.54 -13.98 8.79
CA PHE A 104 -8.41 -14.71 7.85
C PHE A 104 -9.34 -13.72 7.13
N GLY A 105 -9.36 -13.76 5.81
CA GLY A 105 -10.06 -12.74 5.00
C GLY A 105 -9.26 -11.47 4.74
N GLY A 106 -8.14 -11.27 5.45
CA GLY A 106 -7.23 -10.14 5.25
C GLY A 106 -6.58 -10.15 3.87
N ARG A 107 -6.13 -8.99 3.43
CA ARG A 107 -5.61 -8.78 2.06
C ARG A 107 -4.22 -8.17 2.05
N ILE A 108 -3.44 -8.57 1.04
CA ILE A 108 -2.17 -7.95 0.70
C ILE A 108 -2.30 -7.20 -0.62
N ALA A 109 -1.69 -6.01 -0.70
CA ALA A 109 -1.52 -5.26 -1.94
C ALA A 109 -0.05 -5.09 -2.26
N CYS A 110 0.32 -5.29 -3.53
CA CYS A 110 1.67 -5.05 -4.03
C CYS A 110 1.63 -3.96 -5.11
N TYR A 111 2.52 -2.97 -5.00
CA TYR A 111 2.76 -1.95 -6.01
C TYR A 111 3.99 -2.33 -6.82
N ALA A 112 3.79 -2.74 -8.08
CA ALA A 112 4.83 -3.30 -8.94
C ALA A 112 5.04 -2.43 -10.20
N PRO A 113 6.15 -1.69 -10.34
CA PRO A 113 6.43 -0.86 -11.49
C PRO A 113 6.55 -1.60 -12.83
N THR A 114 6.87 -2.89 -12.82
CA THR A 114 7.09 -3.69 -14.03
C THR A 114 6.29 -4.98 -14.03
N THR A 115 5.98 -5.50 -15.24
CA THR A 115 5.31 -6.80 -15.40
C THR A 115 6.09 -7.94 -14.80
N SER A 116 7.43 -7.90 -14.85
CA SER A 116 8.29 -8.91 -14.22
C SER A 116 8.16 -8.92 -12.70
N GLN A 117 8.00 -7.75 -12.06
CA GLN A 117 7.72 -7.67 -10.63
C GLN A 117 6.32 -8.17 -10.32
N LEU A 118 5.31 -7.78 -11.12
CA LEU A 118 3.94 -8.27 -10.97
C LEU A 118 3.87 -9.80 -11.02
N GLU A 119 4.55 -10.42 -12.00
CA GLU A 119 4.61 -11.88 -12.13
C GLU A 119 5.24 -12.54 -10.89
N LYS A 120 6.33 -11.96 -10.36
CA LYS A 120 6.96 -12.44 -9.13
C LYS A 120 6.04 -12.31 -7.93
N CYS A 121 5.34 -11.16 -7.78
CA CYS A 121 4.35 -10.98 -6.72
C CYS A 121 3.26 -12.05 -6.78
N TRP A 122 2.74 -12.32 -7.99
CA TRP A 122 1.70 -13.34 -8.20
C TRP A 122 2.16 -14.71 -7.70
N LYS A 123 3.31 -15.20 -8.19
CA LYS A 123 3.88 -16.49 -7.80
C LYS A 123 4.13 -16.56 -6.30
N SER A 124 4.69 -15.52 -5.71
CA SER A 124 4.96 -15.50 -4.26
C SER A 124 3.69 -15.49 -3.41
N CYS A 125 2.62 -14.84 -3.88
CA CYS A 125 1.32 -14.92 -3.21
C CYS A 125 0.75 -16.35 -3.23
N GLU A 126 0.82 -17.05 -4.39
CA GLU A 126 0.38 -18.44 -4.50
C GLU A 126 1.23 -19.38 -3.62
N GLU A 127 2.56 -19.22 -3.62
CA GLU A 127 3.49 -19.97 -2.77
C GLU A 127 3.21 -19.75 -1.28
N ALA A 128 2.79 -18.55 -0.90
CA ALA A 128 2.42 -18.20 0.48
C ALA A 128 0.98 -18.63 0.85
N GLY A 129 0.26 -19.32 -0.05
CA GLY A 129 -1.11 -19.79 0.19
C GLY A 129 -2.18 -18.71 0.09
N LEU A 130 -1.86 -17.55 -0.52
CA LEU A 130 -2.81 -16.49 -0.78
C LEU A 130 -3.51 -16.68 -2.12
N VAL A 131 -4.77 -16.23 -2.22
CA VAL A 131 -5.54 -16.25 -3.47
C VAL A 131 -5.45 -14.87 -4.11
N VAL A 132 -4.86 -14.77 -5.31
CA VAL A 132 -4.85 -13.52 -6.06
C VAL A 132 -6.26 -13.22 -6.56
N GLU A 133 -6.84 -12.10 -6.11
CA GLU A 133 -8.18 -11.66 -6.48
C GLU A 133 -8.18 -10.74 -7.70
N TRP A 134 -7.11 -9.98 -7.87
CA TRP A 134 -7.00 -9.02 -8.97
C TRP A 134 -5.55 -8.59 -9.19
N ALA A 135 -5.18 -8.41 -10.45
CA ALA A 135 -3.95 -7.77 -10.87
C ALA A 135 -4.20 -6.89 -12.11
N GLY A 136 -3.58 -5.73 -12.17
CA GLY A 136 -3.75 -4.79 -13.28
C GLY A 136 -3.20 -3.41 -12.99
N GLU A 137 -3.53 -2.47 -13.86
CA GLU A 137 -3.18 -1.06 -13.74
C GLU A 137 -4.44 -0.18 -13.80
N LEU A 138 -4.34 1.04 -13.26
CA LEU A 138 -5.37 2.06 -13.37
C LEU A 138 -4.86 3.17 -14.27
N MET A 139 -5.64 3.49 -15.32
CA MET A 139 -5.34 4.57 -16.23
C MET A 139 -6.44 5.63 -16.17
N GLU A 140 -6.03 6.88 -15.97
CA GLU A 140 -6.92 8.03 -16.07
C GLU A 140 -6.78 8.65 -17.47
N ARG A 141 -7.90 8.85 -18.15
CA ARG A 141 -7.95 9.57 -19.41
C ARG A 141 -8.71 10.87 -19.26
N GLN A 142 -7.98 11.97 -19.22
CA GLN A 142 -8.58 13.30 -19.12
C GLN A 142 -9.22 13.73 -20.44
N TRP A 143 -10.33 14.46 -20.32
CA TRP A 143 -11.04 15.06 -21.43
C TRP A 143 -11.06 16.57 -21.27
N GLY A 144 -10.96 17.29 -22.37
CA GLY A 144 -11.00 18.74 -22.41
C GLY A 144 -11.90 19.27 -23.52
N THR A 145 -12.26 20.53 -23.44
CA THR A 145 -13.01 21.23 -24.50
C THR A 145 -12.09 21.67 -25.63
N THR A 146 -12.64 21.76 -26.85
CA THR A 146 -11.92 22.28 -28.01
C THR A 146 -12.38 23.71 -28.34
N SER A 147 -11.52 24.49 -28.99
CA SER A 147 -11.85 25.85 -29.43
C SER A 147 -13.02 25.92 -30.42
N LYS A 148 -13.35 24.81 -31.09
CA LYS A 148 -14.46 24.68 -32.04
C LYS A 148 -15.73 24.13 -31.41
N GLY A 149 -15.75 23.97 -30.10
CA GLY A 149 -16.82 23.29 -29.38
C GLY A 149 -16.67 21.77 -29.36
N GLY A 150 -17.31 21.10 -28.42
CA GLY A 150 -17.21 19.67 -28.18
C GLY A 150 -16.09 19.29 -27.24
N MET A 151 -16.11 18.01 -26.79
CA MET A 151 -15.13 17.43 -25.88
C MET A 151 -14.33 16.35 -26.59
N ARG A 152 -13.04 16.27 -26.27
CA ARG A 152 -12.15 15.19 -26.73
C ARG A 152 -11.17 14.80 -25.62
N PRO A 153 -10.58 13.60 -25.67
CA PRO A 153 -9.44 13.28 -24.81
C PRO A 153 -8.32 14.31 -24.96
N VAL A 154 -7.74 14.70 -23.84
CA VAL A 154 -6.54 15.54 -23.82
C VAL A 154 -5.38 14.76 -24.45
N ASN A 155 -4.64 15.37 -25.38
CA ASN A 155 -3.42 14.78 -25.91
C ASN A 155 -2.33 14.86 -24.84
N GLY A 156 -2.13 13.78 -24.12
CA GLY A 156 -1.06 13.61 -23.16
C GLY A 156 -0.42 12.23 -23.34
N PRO A 157 0.81 12.04 -22.85
CA PRO A 157 1.39 10.71 -22.84
C PRO A 157 0.51 9.81 -21.96
N PHE A 158 0.10 8.66 -22.47
CA PHE A 158 -0.40 7.58 -21.64
C PHE A 158 0.80 7.04 -20.86
N GLY A 159 1.03 7.61 -19.65
CA GLY A 159 2.09 7.16 -18.78
C GLY A 159 1.65 5.92 -18.02
N HIS A 160 2.45 4.86 -18.05
CA HIS A 160 2.35 3.77 -17.09
C HIS A 160 2.97 4.23 -15.77
N THR A 161 2.27 4.02 -14.65
CA THR A 161 2.79 4.31 -13.31
C THR A 161 3.27 3.04 -12.64
N ALA A 162 2.35 2.09 -12.43
CA ALA A 162 2.63 0.78 -11.86
C ALA A 162 1.45 -0.16 -12.03
N PHE A 163 1.74 -1.44 -11.89
CA PHE A 163 0.74 -2.47 -11.69
C PHE A 163 0.43 -2.63 -10.21
N LEU A 164 -0.80 -3.01 -9.90
CA LEU A 164 -1.25 -3.37 -8.57
C LEU A 164 -1.68 -4.83 -8.57
N LEU A 165 -1.36 -5.55 -7.50
CA LEU A 165 -1.86 -6.88 -7.25
C LEU A 165 -2.55 -6.89 -5.89
N PHE A 166 -3.70 -7.56 -5.80
CA PHE A 166 -4.42 -7.80 -4.55
C PHE A 166 -4.62 -9.29 -4.37
N ALA A 167 -4.22 -9.83 -3.21
CA ALA A 167 -4.42 -11.21 -2.83
C ALA A 167 -5.02 -11.31 -1.42
N GLN A 168 -5.74 -12.40 -1.15
CA GLN A 168 -6.48 -12.63 0.09
C GLN A 168 -6.03 -13.93 0.76
N LYS A 169 -5.95 -13.91 2.08
CA LYS A 169 -5.82 -15.11 2.93
C LYS A 169 -7.21 -15.72 3.14
N ARG A 170 -7.38 -16.99 2.73
CA ARG A 170 -8.62 -17.74 2.85
C ARG A 170 -8.45 -18.96 3.75
#